data_af6a8aca529219324032451e6a28fe65
#
_entry.id   af6a8aca529219324032451e6a28fe65
#
_cell.length_a   1.000
_cell.length_b   1.000
_cell.length_c   1.000
_cell.angle_alpha   90.00
_cell.angle_beta   90.00
_cell.angle_gamma   90.00
#
_symmetry.space_group_name_H-M   'P 1'
#
loop_
_entity.id
_entity.type
_entity.pdbx_description
1 polymer ?
#
loop_
_entity_poly.entity_id
_entity_poly.type
_entity_poly.pdbx_seq_one_letter_code
_entity_poly.pdbx_strand_id
1 'polypeptide(L)'
;MAKVIVGLSGGVDSAVAVIKLLEQGYDVEAIFMRNWDSTLNNDILGNPNDLNEVCPQEKDYMDAVNAANTLGIKLHRIDFVSEYWDKVFTYFLEEHRRNRTPNPDILCNKEIKFKAFLEEALKMGADYIAMGHYARVKHNGDVQLLKGIDKNKDQSYFLCQLSKDQLHKSLFPLGELTKEEVRQIAHEYNLSVADKKDSTGICFIGERNFREFLKNYIQANPGNIET
;
A
#
# COMPACT_ATOMS: atom_id res chain seq x y z
N MET A 1 13.70 -23.10 0.15
CA MET A 1 12.55 -22.33 -0.31
C MET A 1 13.00 -20.90 -0.53
N ALA A 2 12.50 -20.20 -1.54
CA ALA A 2 12.79 -18.78 -1.68
C ALA A 2 12.01 -18.00 -0.62
N LYS A 3 12.67 -17.01 -0.01
CA LYS A 3 12.06 -16.16 1.02
C LYS A 3 11.39 -14.96 0.40
N VAL A 4 10.11 -14.76 0.75
CA VAL A 4 9.31 -13.63 0.30
C VAL A 4 8.86 -12.79 1.49
N ILE A 5 9.05 -11.48 1.41
CA ILE A 5 8.48 -10.55 2.39
C ILE A 5 7.30 -9.82 1.76
N VAL A 6 6.14 -9.96 2.40
CA VAL A 6 4.88 -9.36 1.94
C VAL A 6 4.61 -8.05 2.66
N GLY A 7 4.22 -7.02 1.92
CA GLY A 7 3.66 -5.80 2.50
C GLY A 7 2.23 -6.07 2.99
N LEU A 8 2.07 -6.33 4.29
CA LEU A 8 0.78 -6.67 4.92
C LEU A 8 0.15 -5.42 5.52
N SER A 9 -0.86 -4.86 4.86
CA SER A 9 -1.47 -3.58 5.20
C SER A 9 -2.67 -3.66 6.16
N GLY A 10 -3.06 -4.87 6.59
CA GLY A 10 -4.31 -5.07 7.34
C GLY A 10 -5.57 -5.04 6.47
N GLY A 11 -5.43 -5.09 5.15
CA GLY A 11 -6.54 -5.27 4.19
C GLY A 11 -6.60 -6.69 3.66
N VAL A 12 -7.77 -7.07 3.13
CA VAL A 12 -8.05 -8.41 2.60
C VAL A 12 -7.07 -8.81 1.48
N ASP A 13 -6.74 -7.89 0.58
CA ASP A 13 -5.89 -8.17 -0.58
C ASP A 13 -4.47 -8.60 -0.14
N SER A 14 -3.86 -7.85 0.79
CA SER A 14 -2.53 -8.19 1.27
C SER A 14 -2.50 -9.51 2.06
N ALA A 15 -3.57 -9.83 2.78
CA ALA A 15 -3.69 -11.10 3.52
C ALA A 15 -3.85 -12.29 2.56
N VAL A 16 -4.66 -12.16 1.50
CA VAL A 16 -4.81 -13.22 0.50
C VAL A 16 -3.54 -13.38 -0.34
N ALA A 17 -2.78 -12.30 -0.57
CA ALA A 17 -1.47 -12.42 -1.20
C ALA A 17 -0.52 -13.33 -0.40
N VAL A 18 -0.55 -13.27 0.94
CA VAL A 18 0.19 -14.21 1.80
C VAL A 18 -0.26 -15.64 1.57
N ILE A 19 -1.58 -15.90 1.58
CA ILE A 19 -2.13 -17.24 1.35
C ILE A 19 -1.61 -17.82 0.04
N LYS A 20 -1.71 -17.06 -1.05
CA LYS A 20 -1.28 -17.52 -2.38
C LYS A 20 0.21 -17.85 -2.45
N LEU A 21 1.05 -17.14 -1.69
CA LEU A 21 2.48 -17.43 -1.63
C LEU A 21 2.78 -18.67 -0.77
N LEU A 22 2.07 -18.87 0.34
CA LEU A 22 2.17 -20.09 1.16
C LEU A 22 1.75 -21.32 0.36
N GLU A 23 0.66 -21.25 -0.41
CA GLU A 23 0.21 -22.33 -1.31
C GLU A 23 1.25 -22.67 -2.39
N GLN A 24 2.03 -21.66 -2.84
CA GLN A 24 3.12 -21.85 -3.81
C GLN A 24 4.42 -22.37 -3.16
N GLY A 25 4.45 -22.56 -1.85
CA GLY A 25 5.59 -23.13 -1.12
C GLY A 25 6.73 -22.15 -0.85
N TYR A 26 6.47 -20.85 -0.83
CA TYR A 26 7.44 -19.83 -0.38
C TYR A 26 7.60 -19.84 1.14
N ASP A 27 8.78 -19.44 1.61
CA ASP A 27 9.02 -19.02 3.00
C ASP A 27 8.56 -17.56 3.14
N VAL A 28 7.46 -17.33 3.87
CA VAL A 28 6.77 -16.03 3.90
C VAL A 28 6.88 -15.39 5.26
N GLU A 29 7.43 -14.19 5.28
CA GLU A 29 7.30 -13.23 6.39
C GLU A 29 6.56 -11.97 5.87
N ALA A 30 6.09 -11.14 6.78
CA ALA A 30 5.41 -9.89 6.43
C ALA A 30 6.01 -8.68 7.13
N ILE A 31 5.87 -7.51 6.49
CA ILE A 31 6.13 -6.20 7.10
C ILE A 31 4.86 -5.37 7.01
N PHE A 32 4.44 -4.83 8.15
CA PHE A 32 3.50 -3.71 8.20
C PHE A 32 4.30 -2.41 8.09
N MET A 33 3.97 -1.59 7.09
CA MET A 33 4.60 -0.30 6.86
C MET A 33 3.82 0.79 7.58
N ARG A 34 4.42 1.46 8.56
CA ARG A 34 3.89 2.68 9.14
C ARG A 34 4.41 3.87 8.33
N ASN A 35 3.53 4.49 7.55
CA ASN A 35 3.93 5.55 6.60
C ASN A 35 3.33 6.92 6.94
N TRP A 36 2.38 6.97 7.86
CA TRP A 36 1.73 8.20 8.27
C TRP A 36 1.50 8.22 9.77
N ASP A 37 1.67 9.37 10.37
CA ASP A 37 1.34 9.64 11.77
C ASP A 37 0.62 10.98 11.81
N SER A 38 -0.66 10.98 12.19
CA SER A 38 -1.49 12.20 12.18
C SER A 38 -0.94 13.27 13.13
N THR A 39 -0.35 12.88 14.24
CA THR A 39 0.22 13.81 15.21
C THR A 39 1.52 14.41 14.70
N LEU A 40 2.47 13.56 14.28
CA LEU A 40 3.77 14.03 13.76
C LEU A 40 3.61 14.83 12.47
N ASN A 41 2.64 14.47 11.64
CA ASN A 41 2.39 15.12 10.37
C ASN A 41 1.40 16.29 10.47
N ASN A 42 0.95 16.66 11.67
CA ASN A 42 0.02 17.77 11.92
C ASN A 42 -1.28 17.66 11.10
N ASP A 43 -1.80 16.44 10.96
CA ASP A 43 -3.01 16.09 10.20
C ASP A 43 -4.25 16.21 11.10
N ILE A 44 -4.70 17.44 11.31
CA ILE A 44 -5.78 17.77 12.25
C ILE A 44 -7.09 18.05 11.49
N LEU A 45 -7.02 18.96 10.52
CA LEU A 45 -8.20 19.37 9.76
C LEU A 45 -8.56 18.32 8.69
N GLY A 46 -9.84 18.12 8.48
CA GLY A 46 -10.33 17.18 7.47
C GLY A 46 -10.18 15.70 7.83
N ASN A 47 -9.65 15.40 9.02
CA ASN A 47 -9.61 14.04 9.56
C ASN A 47 -10.99 13.67 10.12
N PRO A 48 -11.65 12.61 9.60
CA PRO A 48 -12.97 12.21 10.08
C PRO A 48 -12.94 11.52 11.45
N ASN A 49 -11.74 11.15 11.95
CA ASN A 49 -11.62 10.49 13.23
C ASN A 49 -11.45 11.52 14.35
N ASP A 50 -12.15 11.32 15.45
CA ASP A 50 -11.93 12.09 16.67
C ASP A 50 -10.49 11.86 17.17
N LEU A 51 -9.85 12.91 17.67
CA LEU A 51 -8.49 12.85 18.25
C LEU A 51 -8.39 11.86 19.45
N ASN A 52 -9.52 11.45 20.01
CA ASN A 52 -9.64 10.46 21.09
C ASN A 52 -9.80 9.02 20.58
N GLU A 53 -9.97 8.78 19.28
CA GLU A 53 -10.06 7.45 18.71
C GLU A 53 -8.66 6.87 18.38
N VAL A 54 -8.58 5.54 18.40
CA VAL A 54 -7.39 4.83 17.92
C VAL A 54 -7.10 5.22 16.47
N CYS A 55 -5.89 5.67 16.22
CA CYS A 55 -5.44 6.04 14.88
C CYS A 55 -5.79 4.94 13.86
N PRO A 56 -6.35 5.28 12.68
CA PRO A 56 -6.69 4.29 11.65
C PRO A 56 -5.55 3.33 11.31
N GLN A 57 -4.32 3.81 11.30
CA GLN A 57 -3.15 2.96 11.06
C GLN A 57 -2.89 1.94 12.18
N GLU A 58 -3.24 2.26 13.43
CA GLU A 58 -3.14 1.28 14.51
C GLU A 58 -4.24 0.21 14.40
N LYS A 59 -5.46 0.58 13.93
CA LYS A 59 -6.50 -0.40 13.60
C LYS A 59 -6.03 -1.32 12.48
N ASP A 60 -5.47 -0.75 11.40
CA ASP A 60 -4.91 -1.53 10.29
C ASP A 60 -3.76 -2.44 10.74
N TYR A 61 -2.92 -1.96 11.66
CA TYR A 61 -1.85 -2.78 12.24
C TYR A 61 -2.40 -3.96 13.04
N MET A 62 -3.44 -3.76 13.86
CA MET A 62 -4.08 -4.85 14.60
C MET A 62 -4.72 -5.87 13.67
N ASP A 63 -5.33 -5.42 12.57
CA ASP A 63 -5.86 -6.32 11.53
C ASP A 63 -4.74 -7.13 10.86
N ALA A 64 -3.59 -6.49 10.58
CA ALA A 64 -2.42 -7.19 10.05
C ALA A 64 -1.86 -8.22 11.04
N VAL A 65 -1.81 -7.90 12.35
CA VAL A 65 -1.41 -8.83 13.41
C VAL A 65 -2.35 -10.04 13.45
N ASN A 66 -3.66 -9.80 13.41
CA ASN A 66 -4.66 -10.87 13.42
C ASN A 66 -4.52 -11.78 12.19
N ALA A 67 -4.36 -11.20 11.01
CA ALA A 67 -4.15 -11.96 9.77
C ALA A 67 -2.84 -12.77 9.83
N ALA A 68 -1.74 -12.19 10.28
CA ALA A 68 -0.46 -12.87 10.42
C ALA A 68 -0.54 -14.05 11.40
N ASN A 69 -1.22 -13.87 12.55
CA ASN A 69 -1.44 -14.94 13.53
C ASN A 69 -2.29 -16.06 12.95
N THR A 70 -3.38 -15.74 12.25
CA THR A 70 -4.24 -16.74 11.59
C THR A 70 -3.46 -17.56 10.56
N LEU A 71 -2.57 -16.92 9.81
CA LEU A 71 -1.78 -17.54 8.74
C LEU A 71 -0.46 -18.18 9.24
N GLY A 72 -0.13 -18.01 10.53
CA GLY A 72 1.07 -18.59 11.13
C GLY A 72 2.39 -18.00 10.62
N ILE A 73 2.39 -16.75 10.18
CA ILE A 73 3.58 -16.07 9.65
C ILE A 73 4.09 -15.01 10.62
N LYS A 74 5.37 -14.69 10.51
CA LYS A 74 6.00 -13.61 11.27
C LYS A 74 5.68 -12.25 10.67
N LEU A 75 5.23 -11.31 11.51
CA LEU A 75 4.99 -9.91 11.14
C LEU A 75 6.01 -9.01 11.79
N HIS A 76 6.61 -8.14 11.01
CA HIS A 76 7.45 -7.05 11.44
C HIS A 76 6.71 -5.72 11.27
N ARG A 77 7.01 -4.73 12.10
CA ARG A 77 6.53 -3.36 11.93
C ARG A 77 7.72 -2.44 11.65
N ILE A 78 7.69 -1.73 10.54
CA ILE A 78 8.75 -0.81 10.14
C ILE A 78 8.14 0.57 9.90
N ASP A 79 8.85 1.59 10.37
CA ASP A 79 8.45 2.99 10.25
C ASP A 79 9.12 3.62 9.02
N PHE A 80 8.30 4.19 8.13
CA PHE A 80 8.70 4.93 6.95
C PHE A 80 8.05 6.32 6.89
N VAL A 81 7.63 6.86 8.05
CA VAL A 81 6.93 8.17 8.11
C VAL A 81 7.78 9.28 7.52
N SER A 82 9.07 9.34 7.84
CA SER A 82 9.98 10.35 7.28
C SER A 82 10.21 10.17 5.80
N GLU A 83 10.43 8.93 5.34
CA GLU A 83 10.62 8.64 3.92
C GLU A 83 9.38 8.99 3.10
N TYR A 84 8.18 8.67 3.62
CA TYR A 84 6.92 9.02 2.97
C TYR A 84 6.74 10.53 2.90
N TRP A 85 7.00 11.24 3.99
CA TRP A 85 6.94 12.69 4.03
C TRP A 85 7.87 13.32 3.00
N ASP A 86 9.14 12.94 3.00
CA ASP A 86 10.16 13.54 2.15
C ASP A 86 10.00 13.21 0.66
N LYS A 87 9.64 11.95 0.34
CA LYS A 87 9.65 11.46 -1.05
C LYS A 87 8.29 11.53 -1.74
N VAL A 88 7.20 11.54 -0.96
CA VAL A 88 5.84 11.48 -1.53
C VAL A 88 5.06 12.74 -1.17
N PHE A 89 4.94 13.04 0.11
CA PHE A 89 4.03 14.08 0.57
C PHE A 89 4.53 15.49 0.27
N THR A 90 5.82 15.75 0.41
CA THR A 90 6.43 17.05 0.04
C THR A 90 6.17 17.37 -1.44
N TYR A 91 6.40 16.41 -2.33
CA TYR A 91 6.09 16.56 -3.75
C TYR A 91 4.60 16.83 -3.99
N PHE A 92 3.73 16.07 -3.30
CA PHE A 92 2.28 16.27 -3.37
C PHE A 92 1.89 17.71 -3.02
N LEU A 93 2.44 18.28 -1.95
CA LEU A 93 2.19 19.65 -1.55
C LEU A 93 2.74 20.67 -2.56
N GLU A 94 3.94 20.44 -3.07
CA GLU A 94 4.57 21.34 -4.06
C GLU A 94 3.77 21.42 -5.36
N GLU A 95 3.26 20.29 -5.88
CA GLU A 95 2.46 20.29 -7.08
C GLU A 95 1.12 21.01 -6.87
N HIS A 96 0.49 20.85 -5.71
CA HIS A 96 -0.71 21.62 -5.36
C HIS A 96 -0.44 23.12 -5.27
N ARG A 97 0.72 23.54 -4.73
CA ARG A 97 1.13 24.97 -4.73
C ARG A 97 1.33 25.52 -6.13
N ARG A 98 1.64 24.66 -7.10
CA ARG A 98 1.77 25.00 -8.53
C ARG A 98 0.45 24.88 -9.30
N ASN A 99 -0.68 24.69 -8.61
CA ASN A 99 -2.00 24.46 -9.20
C ASN A 99 -2.06 23.22 -10.10
N ARG A 100 -1.33 22.16 -9.75
CA ARG A 100 -1.36 20.87 -10.43
C ARG A 100 -2.03 19.83 -9.54
N THR A 101 -2.57 18.78 -10.17
CA THR A 101 -3.14 17.64 -9.45
C THR A 101 -2.16 16.46 -9.52
N PRO A 102 -1.35 16.24 -8.48
CA PRO A 102 -0.41 15.11 -8.44
C PRO A 102 -1.11 13.79 -8.18
N ASN A 103 -0.46 12.68 -8.52
CA ASN A 103 -0.84 11.36 -8.08
C ASN A 103 0.19 10.83 -7.07
N PRO A 104 -0.05 10.98 -5.76
CA PRO A 104 0.87 10.55 -4.73
C PRO A 104 1.02 9.01 -4.67
N ASP A 105 0.01 8.26 -5.14
CA ASP A 105 0.03 6.80 -5.08
C ASP A 105 1.08 6.19 -6.02
N ILE A 106 1.31 6.79 -7.19
CA ILE A 106 2.38 6.37 -8.10
C ILE A 106 3.76 6.56 -7.42
N LEU A 107 3.98 7.71 -6.76
CA LEU A 107 5.22 7.97 -6.04
C LEU A 107 5.37 7.07 -4.80
N CYS A 108 4.28 6.83 -4.07
CA CYS A 108 4.28 5.91 -2.95
C CYS A 108 4.71 4.50 -3.39
N ASN A 109 4.19 4.02 -4.50
CA ASN A 109 4.63 2.74 -5.05
C ASN A 109 6.12 2.78 -5.39
N LYS A 110 6.57 3.78 -6.15
CA LYS A 110 7.96 3.90 -6.60
C LYS A 110 8.97 4.02 -5.46
N GLU A 111 8.74 4.96 -4.53
CA GLU A 111 9.76 5.36 -3.54
C GLU A 111 9.63 4.62 -2.21
N ILE A 112 8.41 4.22 -1.82
CA ILE A 112 8.17 3.54 -0.55
C ILE A 112 8.04 2.02 -0.76
N LYS A 113 6.99 1.55 -1.44
CA LYS A 113 6.69 0.11 -1.52
C LYS A 113 7.70 -0.69 -2.31
N PHE A 114 8.22 -0.15 -3.40
CA PHE A 114 9.16 -0.87 -4.27
C PHE A 114 10.59 -0.34 -4.21
N LYS A 115 10.90 0.54 -3.25
CA LYS A 115 12.27 0.99 -2.97
C LYS A 115 12.60 0.85 -1.49
N ALA A 116 12.13 1.73 -0.60
CA ALA A 116 12.47 1.68 0.82
C ALA A 116 12.10 0.32 1.45
N PHE A 117 10.89 -0.16 1.20
CA PHE A 117 10.45 -1.48 1.66
C PHE A 117 11.27 -2.61 1.03
N LEU A 118 11.57 -2.56 -0.27
CA LEU A 118 12.42 -3.56 -0.94
C LEU A 118 13.81 -3.60 -0.31
N GLU A 119 14.42 -2.44 -0.04
CA GLU A 119 15.74 -2.35 0.60
C GLU A 119 15.74 -3.00 1.99
N GLU A 120 14.70 -2.74 2.81
CA GLU A 120 14.57 -3.38 4.12
C GLU A 120 14.33 -4.89 4.02
N ALA A 121 13.47 -5.33 3.09
CA ALA A 121 13.23 -6.74 2.87
C ALA A 121 14.51 -7.50 2.44
N LEU A 122 15.32 -6.91 1.57
CA LEU A 122 16.62 -7.48 1.16
C LEU A 122 17.60 -7.58 2.33
N LYS A 123 17.66 -6.58 3.23
CA LYS A 123 18.47 -6.65 4.47
C LYS A 123 18.03 -7.80 5.38
N MET A 124 16.75 -8.15 5.36
CA MET A 124 16.19 -9.30 6.10
C MET A 124 16.38 -10.64 5.37
N GLY A 125 17.10 -10.65 4.24
CA GLY A 125 17.42 -11.85 3.49
C GLY A 125 16.30 -12.32 2.54
N ALA A 126 15.39 -11.45 2.14
CA ALA A 126 14.36 -11.79 1.16
C ALA A 126 14.95 -11.97 -0.25
N ASP A 127 14.46 -12.98 -0.96
CA ASP A 127 14.73 -13.14 -2.40
C ASP A 127 13.82 -12.24 -3.23
N TYR A 128 12.56 -12.07 -2.76
CA TYR A 128 11.51 -11.27 -3.39
C TYR A 128 10.69 -10.50 -2.36
N ILE A 129 10.03 -9.47 -2.83
CA ILE A 129 8.92 -8.82 -2.13
C ILE A 129 7.60 -9.15 -2.81
N ALA A 130 6.48 -9.07 -2.09
CA ALA A 130 5.16 -9.19 -2.68
C ALA A 130 4.19 -8.15 -2.13
N MET A 131 3.25 -7.76 -2.99
CA MET A 131 2.20 -6.79 -2.67
C MET A 131 0.84 -7.30 -3.16
N GLY A 132 -0.22 -6.87 -2.49
CA GLY A 132 -1.61 -7.18 -2.84
C GLY A 132 -2.15 -6.40 -4.05
N HIS A 133 -1.32 -6.02 -5.01
CA HIS A 133 -1.78 -5.33 -6.22
C HIS A 133 -2.35 -6.29 -7.22
N TYR A 134 -3.43 -5.88 -7.89
CA TYR A 134 -4.00 -6.56 -9.06
C TYR A 134 -3.20 -6.19 -10.31
N ALA A 135 -2.04 -6.79 -10.45
CA ALA A 135 -1.15 -6.67 -11.59
C ALA A 135 -0.42 -7.99 -11.78
N ARG A 136 0.25 -8.19 -12.91
CA ARG A 136 1.05 -9.39 -13.17
C ARG A 136 2.45 -8.99 -13.59
N VAL A 137 3.39 -9.86 -13.28
CA VAL A 137 4.76 -9.74 -13.77
C VAL A 137 5.15 -11.02 -14.51
N LYS A 138 5.76 -10.87 -15.68
CA LYS A 138 6.25 -11.99 -16.47
C LYS A 138 7.77 -11.91 -16.56
N HIS A 139 8.41 -12.98 -16.12
CA HIS A 139 9.86 -13.17 -16.20
C HIS A 139 10.18 -14.09 -17.39
N ASN A 140 10.25 -13.55 -18.60
CA ASN A 140 10.55 -14.32 -19.79
C ASN A 140 11.59 -13.57 -20.65
N GLY A 141 12.86 -13.69 -20.23
CA GLY A 141 13.96 -12.92 -20.80
C GLY A 141 14.03 -11.52 -20.22
N ASP A 142 13.22 -10.61 -20.71
CA ASP A 142 13.03 -9.27 -20.11
C ASP A 142 11.78 -9.26 -19.22
N VAL A 143 11.85 -8.57 -18.08
CA VAL A 143 10.72 -8.46 -17.16
C VAL A 143 9.65 -7.54 -17.75
N GLN A 144 8.39 -7.96 -17.68
CA GLN A 144 7.24 -7.23 -18.20
C GLN A 144 6.18 -7.06 -17.12
N LEU A 145 5.73 -5.82 -16.92
CA LEU A 145 4.53 -5.52 -16.14
C LEU A 145 3.30 -5.71 -17.03
N LEU A 146 2.35 -6.51 -16.56
CA LEU A 146 1.11 -6.82 -17.28
C LEU A 146 -0.09 -6.41 -16.42
N LYS A 147 -1.20 -6.12 -17.06
CA LYS A 147 -2.49 -5.86 -16.39
C LYS A 147 -2.96 -7.09 -15.61
N GLY A 148 -3.62 -6.87 -14.47
CA GLY A 148 -4.40 -7.91 -13.79
C GLY A 148 -5.52 -8.43 -14.67
N ILE A 149 -6.04 -9.63 -14.37
CA ILE A 149 -7.18 -10.19 -15.13
C ILE A 149 -8.50 -9.51 -14.77
N ASP A 150 -8.65 -9.04 -13.55
CA ASP A 150 -9.81 -8.27 -13.12
C ASP A 150 -9.74 -6.85 -13.68
N LYS A 151 -10.53 -6.59 -14.74
CA LYS A 151 -10.57 -5.30 -15.42
C LYS A 151 -11.07 -4.15 -14.53
N ASN A 152 -11.86 -4.47 -13.49
CA ASN A 152 -12.39 -3.47 -12.56
C ASN A 152 -11.40 -3.12 -11.44
N LYS A 153 -10.41 -4.00 -11.21
CA LYS A 153 -9.42 -3.86 -10.12
C LYS A 153 -7.99 -3.70 -10.63
N ASP A 154 -7.73 -3.77 -11.94
CA ASP A 154 -6.38 -3.60 -12.48
C ASP A 154 -5.71 -2.35 -11.92
N GLN A 155 -4.53 -2.56 -11.32
CA GLN A 155 -3.74 -1.52 -10.66
C GLN A 155 -2.37 -1.33 -11.32
N SER A 156 -2.16 -1.90 -12.51
CA SER A 156 -0.89 -1.80 -13.23
C SER A 156 -0.47 -0.36 -13.53
N TYR A 157 -1.44 0.56 -13.67
CA TYR A 157 -1.16 1.97 -13.91
C TYR A 157 -0.49 2.68 -12.73
N PHE A 158 -0.71 2.24 -11.50
CA PHE A 158 0.01 2.76 -10.33
C PHE A 158 1.48 2.31 -10.28
N LEU A 159 1.84 1.30 -11.06
CA LEU A 159 3.17 0.70 -11.09
C LEU A 159 4.01 1.16 -12.30
N CYS A 160 3.51 2.14 -13.08
CA CYS A 160 4.12 2.59 -14.33
C CYS A 160 5.52 3.22 -14.19
N GLN A 161 5.92 3.60 -12.97
CA GLN A 161 7.23 4.18 -12.70
C GLN A 161 8.22 3.20 -12.06
N LEU A 162 7.88 1.92 -11.94
CA LEU A 162 8.81 0.91 -11.42
C LEU A 162 9.91 0.61 -12.45
N SER A 163 11.14 0.51 -11.96
CA SER A 163 12.26 0.04 -12.77
C SER A 163 12.18 -1.47 -13.03
N LYS A 164 12.91 -1.94 -14.02
CA LYS A 164 13.04 -3.37 -14.28
C LYS A 164 13.61 -4.14 -13.09
N ASP A 165 14.61 -3.57 -12.40
CA ASP A 165 15.22 -4.19 -11.23
C ASP A 165 14.22 -4.34 -10.08
N GLN A 166 13.37 -3.33 -9.85
CA GLN A 166 12.28 -3.41 -8.89
C GLN A 166 11.26 -4.48 -9.27
N LEU A 167 10.88 -4.56 -10.55
CA LEU A 167 9.95 -5.57 -11.06
C LEU A 167 10.53 -6.99 -10.96
N HIS A 168 11.83 -7.17 -11.21
CA HIS A 168 12.50 -8.47 -11.07
C HIS A 168 12.45 -9.03 -9.64
N LYS A 169 12.38 -8.16 -8.65
CA LYS A 169 12.29 -8.52 -7.23
C LYS A 169 10.86 -8.56 -6.69
N SER A 170 9.86 -8.35 -7.55
CA SER A 170 8.47 -8.16 -7.11
C SER A 170 7.55 -9.29 -7.58
N LEU A 171 6.66 -9.73 -6.69
CA LEU A 171 5.59 -10.68 -6.97
C LEU A 171 4.23 -10.02 -6.74
N PHE A 172 3.27 -10.34 -7.60
CA PHE A 172 1.89 -9.87 -7.53
C PHE A 172 0.94 -11.08 -7.51
N PRO A 173 0.75 -11.72 -6.34
CA PRO A 173 0.02 -12.98 -6.23
C PRO A 173 -1.45 -12.91 -6.63
N LEU A 174 -2.04 -11.70 -6.63
CA LEU A 174 -3.45 -11.49 -6.96
C LEU A 174 -3.70 -11.20 -8.43
N GLY A 175 -2.66 -11.09 -9.24
CA GLY A 175 -2.80 -10.68 -10.64
C GLY A 175 -3.65 -11.60 -11.51
N GLU A 176 -3.78 -12.87 -11.14
CA GLU A 176 -4.59 -13.89 -11.82
C GLU A 176 -5.92 -14.17 -11.09
N LEU A 177 -6.35 -13.28 -10.19
CA LEU A 177 -7.59 -13.41 -9.42
C LEU A 177 -8.50 -12.20 -9.63
N THR A 178 -9.80 -12.43 -9.54
CA THR A 178 -10.80 -11.39 -9.40
C THR A 178 -10.97 -11.00 -7.93
N LYS A 179 -11.54 -9.82 -7.67
CA LYS A 179 -11.83 -9.38 -6.30
C LYS A 179 -12.80 -10.32 -5.58
N GLU A 180 -13.72 -10.91 -6.31
CA GLU A 180 -14.68 -11.87 -5.77
C GLU A 180 -13.97 -13.13 -5.28
N GLU A 181 -13.08 -13.70 -6.10
CA GLU A 181 -12.24 -14.85 -5.72
C GLU A 181 -11.36 -14.53 -4.51
N VAL A 182 -10.75 -13.33 -4.45
CA VAL A 182 -9.97 -12.89 -3.29
C VAL A 182 -10.80 -12.87 -2.02
N ARG A 183 -12.04 -12.35 -2.06
CA ARG A 183 -12.94 -12.37 -0.89
C ARG A 183 -13.36 -13.78 -0.51
N GLN A 184 -13.64 -14.63 -1.48
CA GLN A 184 -13.96 -16.04 -1.23
C GLN A 184 -12.81 -16.76 -0.51
N ILE A 185 -11.58 -16.61 -1.00
CA ILE A 185 -10.39 -17.18 -0.34
C ILE A 185 -10.25 -16.64 1.09
N ALA A 186 -10.46 -15.35 1.31
CA ALA A 186 -10.38 -14.78 2.64
C ALA A 186 -11.40 -15.38 3.62
N HIS A 187 -12.61 -15.68 3.16
CA HIS A 187 -13.63 -16.38 3.95
C HIS A 187 -13.25 -17.84 4.23
N GLU A 188 -12.75 -18.57 3.23
CA GLU A 188 -12.31 -19.96 3.38
C GLU A 188 -11.21 -20.12 4.45
N TYR A 189 -10.32 -19.12 4.55
CA TYR A 189 -9.26 -19.06 5.57
C TYR A 189 -9.70 -18.39 6.88
N ASN A 190 -10.97 -18.04 7.04
CA ASN A 190 -11.54 -17.39 8.21
C ASN A 190 -10.79 -16.09 8.61
N LEU A 191 -10.37 -15.30 7.63
CA LEU A 191 -9.70 -14.04 7.91
C LEU A 191 -10.71 -13.01 8.45
N SER A 192 -10.39 -12.36 9.56
CA SER A 192 -11.22 -11.31 10.17
C SER A 192 -11.46 -10.11 9.24
N VAL A 193 -10.61 -9.95 8.23
CA VAL A 193 -10.65 -8.85 7.26
C VAL A 193 -11.42 -9.20 5.96
N ALA A 194 -12.05 -10.38 5.87
CA ALA A 194 -12.72 -10.85 4.65
C ALA A 194 -13.77 -9.86 4.13
N ASP A 195 -14.56 -9.25 5.04
CA ASP A 195 -15.61 -8.28 4.71
C ASP A 195 -15.16 -6.82 4.83
N LYS A 196 -13.88 -6.58 5.18
CA LYS A 196 -13.35 -5.23 5.30
C LYS A 196 -13.47 -4.50 3.96
N LYS A 197 -14.00 -3.26 4.00
CA LYS A 197 -14.08 -2.40 2.81
C LYS A 197 -12.68 -2.08 2.29
N ASP A 198 -12.57 -1.93 0.98
CA ASP A 198 -11.32 -1.48 0.36
C ASP A 198 -10.99 -0.07 0.87
N SER A 199 -9.71 0.17 1.13
CA SER A 199 -9.24 1.49 1.53
C SER A 199 -9.45 2.49 0.39
N THR A 200 -9.99 3.66 0.73
CA THR A 200 -10.20 4.79 -0.17
C THR A 200 -9.39 6.00 0.29
N GLY A 201 -9.20 6.98 -0.59
CA GLY A 201 -8.40 8.16 -0.29
C GLY A 201 -6.93 8.03 -0.66
N ILE A 202 -6.08 8.89 -0.08
CA ILE A 202 -4.64 8.91 -0.35
C ILE A 202 -3.97 7.72 0.34
N CYS A 203 -3.08 7.02 -0.37
CA CYS A 203 -2.36 5.87 0.13
C CYS A 203 -1.70 6.16 1.50
N PHE A 204 -1.98 5.31 2.50
CA PHE A 204 -1.54 5.41 3.90
C PHE A 204 -2.12 6.57 4.73
N ILE A 205 -2.67 7.61 4.12
CA ILE A 205 -3.35 8.70 4.83
C ILE A 205 -4.82 8.33 5.06
N GLY A 206 -5.43 7.67 4.06
CA GLY A 206 -6.82 7.24 4.10
C GLY A 206 -7.81 8.34 3.72
N GLU A 207 -9.06 8.14 4.12
CA GLU A 207 -10.14 9.08 3.85
C GLU A 207 -9.97 10.39 4.61
N ARG A 208 -10.08 11.51 3.89
CA ARG A 208 -10.02 12.87 4.43
C ARG A 208 -11.04 13.74 3.70
N ASN A 209 -11.58 14.75 4.39
CA ASN A 209 -12.13 15.89 3.66
C ASN A 209 -10.95 16.61 2.99
N PHE A 210 -10.78 16.41 1.70
CA PHE A 210 -9.58 16.78 0.97
C PHE A 210 -9.27 18.27 1.06
N ARG A 211 -10.29 19.12 0.96
CA ARG A 211 -10.13 20.59 1.06
C ARG A 211 -9.66 21.00 2.45
N GLU A 212 -10.27 20.47 3.49
CA GLU A 212 -9.88 20.81 4.87
C GLU A 212 -8.51 20.21 5.21
N PHE A 213 -8.24 19.00 4.75
CA PHE A 213 -6.93 18.36 4.90
C PHE A 213 -5.80 19.21 4.32
N LEU A 214 -5.97 19.73 3.10
CA LEU A 214 -4.95 20.59 2.48
C LEU A 214 -4.70 21.88 3.27
N LYS A 215 -5.68 22.41 4.00
CA LYS A 215 -5.51 23.61 4.83
C LYS A 215 -4.50 23.43 5.97
N ASN A 216 -4.20 22.21 6.38
CA ASN A 216 -3.13 21.95 7.36
C ASN A 216 -1.76 22.40 6.81
N TYR A 217 -1.58 22.42 5.49
CA TYR A 217 -0.28 22.55 4.83
C TYR A 217 -0.18 23.68 3.81
N ILE A 218 -1.32 24.09 3.25
CA ILE A 218 -1.38 25.10 2.20
C ILE A 218 -2.45 26.14 2.54
N GLN A 219 -2.05 27.40 2.63
CA GLN A 219 -3.00 28.48 2.77
C GLN A 219 -3.75 28.70 1.45
N ALA A 220 -5.09 28.62 1.51
CA ALA A 220 -5.91 28.94 0.36
C ALA A 220 -6.02 30.46 0.21
N ASN A 221 -5.62 30.96 -0.94
CA ASN A 221 -5.87 32.34 -1.36
C ASN A 221 -7.05 32.33 -2.34
N PRO A 222 -8.27 32.75 -1.91
CA PRO A 222 -9.39 32.88 -2.83
C PRO A 222 -9.06 33.90 -3.94
N GLY A 223 -9.30 33.53 -5.18
CA GLY A 223 -9.16 34.38 -6.35
C GLY A 223 -10.47 34.43 -7.13
N ASN A 224 -10.57 35.40 -8.03
CA ASN A 224 -11.68 35.50 -8.98
C ASN A 224 -11.56 34.36 -10.00
N ILE A 225 -12.70 33.81 -10.41
CA ILE A 225 -12.77 32.95 -11.57
C ILE A 225 -12.79 33.83 -12.80
N GLU A 226 -11.73 33.79 -13.60
CA GLU A 226 -11.68 34.45 -14.90
C GLU A 226 -12.12 33.41 -15.97
N THR A 227 -13.11 33.83 -16.81
CA THR A 227 -13.65 33.00 -17.91
C THR A 227 -13.09 33.49 -19.23
#